data_cbe87b0a6ce42fcffea58def177ae2df
#
_entry.id   cbe87b0a6ce42fcffea58def177ae2df
#
_cell.length_a   1.000
_cell.length_b   1.000
_cell.length_c   1.000
_cell.angle_alpha   90.00
_cell.angle_beta   90.00
_cell.angle_gamma   90.00
#
_symmetry.space_group_name_H-M   'P 1'
#
loop_
_entity.id
_entity.type
_entity.pdbx_description
1 polymer ?
#
loop_
_entity_poly.entity_id
_entity_poly.type
_entity_poly.pdbx_seq_one_letter_code
_entity_poly.pdbx_strand_id
1 'polypeptide(L)'
;VDLFNKVVTFPGELEANRGFVRALFNNQHVLVKPRQVDYVLAAPDNMYSPLTNLIPMKQNSYAQRVSMGGRMIAQAVGLVDPESPLVRNAAPDGRSYDEVFGEYYRGSRAPVSGIVTKVARDHIEIQDSKNKKYNVYFYVDFPYNRKTFYTEYPVVKEGDRVDAGAFITKSNYVDSQGALALGRNLKTVYMAYEGLNFEDAAVLSESGAKKLASVHAYQKWIDKLPSMLFGLRKFQSIFPGLYKKEFYSKYDEDGVIKKGAIVKKDEPLVLAAKETRTGLRRLFVDASEYWDHEDDGEVIDVIKGDKFINVLVRSVHPFRVGDKIAGRYGDKHIIGAILPDSQMPKDSSGEPFELILNPLGVQGRVNLSQIWEALLGKVAKKAGKPIVLRDHSGNMVDFVSSLLKEHGIEDKEDVLIDKYKDKIKAVTGYRY
;
A
#
# COMPACT_ATOMS: atom_id res chain seq x y z
N VAL A 1 -21.46 -15.35 -6.44
CA VAL A 1 -22.88 -15.82 -6.50
C VAL A 1 -23.75 -14.57 -6.41
N ASP A 2 -24.65 -14.38 -7.38
CA ASP A 2 -25.66 -13.32 -7.29
C ASP A 2 -26.74 -13.74 -6.31
N LEU A 3 -26.81 -13.06 -5.16
CA LEU A 3 -27.76 -13.33 -4.09
C LEU A 3 -29.02 -12.47 -4.19
N PHE A 4 -29.15 -11.60 -5.20
CA PHE A 4 -30.28 -10.66 -5.28
C PHE A 4 -31.63 -11.36 -5.29
N ASN A 5 -31.79 -12.40 -6.12
CA ASN A 5 -33.03 -13.19 -6.23
C ASN A 5 -33.02 -14.45 -5.35
N LYS A 6 -32.34 -14.39 -4.19
CA LYS A 6 -32.24 -15.50 -3.24
C LYS A 6 -32.66 -15.07 -1.86
N VAL A 7 -33.27 -15.99 -1.15
CA VAL A 7 -33.64 -15.80 0.26
C VAL A 7 -32.43 -16.13 1.13
N VAL A 8 -31.86 -15.11 1.77
CA VAL A 8 -30.63 -15.21 2.54
C VAL A 8 -30.87 -14.87 4.00
N THR A 9 -30.37 -15.69 4.92
CA THR A 9 -30.48 -15.45 6.36
C THR A 9 -29.18 -15.76 7.10
N PHE A 10 -29.18 -15.59 8.43
CA PHE A 10 -28.06 -15.89 9.32
C PHE A 10 -28.34 -17.15 10.16
N PRO A 11 -27.30 -17.86 10.62
CA PRO A 11 -27.45 -19.07 11.44
C PRO A 11 -28.34 -18.85 12.66
N GLY A 12 -28.14 -17.77 13.40
CA GLY A 12 -28.90 -17.46 14.61
C GLY A 12 -30.40 -17.28 14.40
N GLU A 13 -30.88 -16.90 13.21
CA GLU A 13 -32.27 -16.84 12.86
C GLU A 13 -32.87 -18.25 12.68
N LEU A 14 -32.11 -19.19 12.15
CA LEU A 14 -32.52 -20.61 12.05
C LEU A 14 -32.51 -21.31 13.39
N GLU A 15 -31.50 -21.07 14.21
CA GLU A 15 -31.34 -21.65 15.55
C GLU A 15 -32.44 -21.19 16.53
N ALA A 16 -32.99 -19.99 16.32
CA ALA A 16 -34.04 -19.42 17.15
C ALA A 16 -35.37 -20.20 17.09
N ASN A 17 -35.53 -21.09 16.12
CA ASN A 17 -36.67 -22.03 15.93
C ASN A 17 -38.05 -21.43 16.16
N ARG A 18 -38.31 -20.24 15.65
CA ARG A 18 -39.54 -19.46 15.83
C ARG A 18 -40.66 -19.79 14.84
N GLY A 19 -40.48 -20.82 14.00
CA GLY A 19 -41.41 -21.18 12.91
C GLY A 19 -41.30 -20.29 11.69
N PHE A 20 -40.81 -19.05 11.84
CA PHE A 20 -40.45 -18.12 10.77
C PHE A 20 -39.06 -17.55 11.01
N VAL A 21 -38.38 -17.27 9.91
CA VAL A 21 -36.99 -16.75 9.85
C VAL A 21 -37.03 -15.37 9.20
N ARG A 22 -36.32 -14.42 9.79
CA ARG A 22 -36.07 -13.14 9.14
C ARG A 22 -35.00 -13.38 8.07
N ALA A 23 -35.27 -12.94 6.86
CA ALA A 23 -34.36 -13.11 5.73
C ALA A 23 -34.34 -11.85 4.86
N LEU A 24 -33.35 -11.78 3.98
CA LEU A 24 -33.25 -10.80 2.92
C LEU A 24 -33.65 -11.44 1.60
N PHE A 25 -34.50 -10.78 0.85
CA PHE A 25 -34.88 -11.12 -0.52
C PHE A 25 -35.01 -9.81 -1.32
N ASN A 26 -34.28 -9.67 -2.42
CA ASN A 26 -34.24 -8.45 -3.24
C ASN A 26 -33.98 -7.18 -2.40
N ASN A 27 -33.03 -7.23 -1.47
CA ASN A 27 -32.70 -6.17 -0.51
C ASN A 27 -33.85 -5.73 0.42
N GLN A 28 -34.90 -6.53 0.53
CA GLN A 28 -36.02 -6.29 1.46
C GLN A 28 -35.99 -7.32 2.58
N HIS A 29 -36.35 -6.88 3.79
CA HIS A 29 -36.55 -7.77 4.92
C HIS A 29 -37.88 -8.52 4.76
N VAL A 30 -37.79 -9.84 4.78
CA VAL A 30 -38.96 -10.74 4.66
C VAL A 30 -39.00 -11.74 5.81
N LEU A 31 -40.20 -12.21 6.14
CA LEU A 31 -40.40 -13.33 7.07
C LEU A 31 -40.75 -14.56 6.23
N VAL A 32 -39.93 -15.58 6.29
CA VAL A 32 -40.10 -16.82 5.51
C VAL A 32 -40.05 -18.04 6.41
N LYS A 33 -40.55 -19.15 5.92
CA LYS A 33 -40.37 -20.46 6.62
C LYS A 33 -38.91 -20.91 6.44
N PRO A 34 -38.31 -21.62 7.42
CA PRO A 34 -36.89 -22.08 7.30
C PRO A 34 -36.59 -22.81 5.98
N ARG A 35 -37.57 -23.62 5.49
CA ARG A 35 -37.42 -24.35 4.22
C ARG A 35 -37.39 -23.49 2.95
N GLN A 36 -37.70 -22.21 3.06
CA GLN A 36 -37.69 -21.25 1.96
C GLN A 36 -36.37 -20.48 1.87
N VAL A 37 -35.45 -20.74 2.77
CA VAL A 37 -34.13 -20.13 2.79
C VAL A 37 -33.24 -20.83 1.77
N ASP A 38 -32.71 -20.07 0.83
CA ASP A 38 -31.78 -20.57 -0.18
C ASP A 38 -30.34 -20.66 0.34
N TYR A 39 -29.93 -19.63 1.11
CA TYR A 39 -28.56 -19.52 1.62
C TYR A 39 -28.53 -19.03 3.07
N VAL A 40 -27.55 -19.55 3.80
CA VAL A 40 -27.22 -19.08 5.15
C VAL A 40 -25.82 -18.46 5.11
N LEU A 41 -25.72 -17.21 5.53
CA LEU A 41 -24.42 -16.55 5.66
C LEU A 41 -23.70 -17.10 6.89
N ALA A 42 -22.64 -17.86 6.68
CA ALA A 42 -21.92 -18.55 7.76
C ALA A 42 -21.30 -17.58 8.78
N ALA A 43 -20.96 -16.36 8.37
CA ALA A 43 -20.42 -15.32 9.25
C ALA A 43 -20.83 -13.93 8.72
N PRO A 44 -20.96 -12.91 9.59
CA PRO A 44 -21.23 -11.53 9.20
C PRO A 44 -20.21 -10.99 8.18
N ASP A 45 -18.97 -11.45 8.24
CA ASP A 45 -17.90 -11.06 7.33
C ASP A 45 -18.18 -11.40 5.87
N ASN A 46 -19.01 -12.40 5.61
CA ASN A 46 -19.41 -12.78 4.23
C ASN A 46 -20.27 -11.73 3.53
N MET A 47 -20.77 -10.73 4.27
CA MET A 47 -21.51 -9.60 3.70
C MET A 47 -20.61 -8.49 3.16
N TYR A 48 -19.35 -8.49 3.57
CA TYR A 48 -18.39 -7.42 3.23
C TYR A 48 -17.46 -7.84 2.09
N SER A 49 -16.97 -6.85 1.37
CA SER A 49 -15.89 -7.09 0.41
C SER A 49 -14.62 -7.53 1.13
N PRO A 50 -13.70 -8.24 0.47
CA PRO A 50 -12.40 -8.60 1.03
C PRO A 50 -11.67 -7.41 1.67
N LEU A 51 -11.63 -6.27 0.99
CA LEU A 51 -10.97 -5.06 1.49
C LEU A 51 -11.65 -4.46 2.72
N THR A 52 -12.98 -4.54 2.79
CA THR A 52 -13.73 -4.09 3.99
C THR A 52 -13.43 -4.99 5.18
N ASN A 53 -13.16 -6.28 4.96
CA ASN A 53 -12.80 -7.21 6.02
C ASN A 53 -11.41 -6.96 6.62
N LEU A 54 -10.53 -6.24 5.92
CA LEU A 54 -9.26 -5.74 6.48
C LEU A 54 -9.44 -4.63 7.53
N ILE A 55 -10.65 -4.06 7.65
CA ILE A 55 -10.93 -2.98 8.61
C ILE A 55 -11.40 -3.62 9.93
N PRO A 56 -10.65 -3.50 11.03
CA PRO A 56 -11.10 -3.99 12.33
C PRO A 56 -12.13 -3.05 12.96
N MET A 57 -12.97 -3.56 13.85
CA MET A 57 -13.96 -2.77 14.61
C MET A 57 -14.94 -1.96 13.74
N LYS A 58 -15.26 -2.44 12.54
CA LYS A 58 -16.10 -1.71 11.57
C LYS A 58 -17.50 -1.43 12.08
N GLN A 59 -18.05 -2.24 12.99
CA GLN A 59 -19.36 -2.02 13.62
C GLN A 59 -19.42 -0.77 14.53
N ASN A 60 -18.27 -0.20 14.89
CA ASN A 60 -18.18 0.96 15.78
C ASN A 60 -17.86 2.26 15.03
N SER A 61 -17.94 2.22 13.72
CA SER A 61 -17.81 3.38 12.84
C SER A 61 -19.02 3.48 11.91
N TYR A 62 -19.34 4.69 11.49
CA TYR A 62 -20.46 4.92 10.58
C TYR A 62 -20.26 4.16 9.26
N ALA A 63 -21.27 3.43 8.79
CA ALA A 63 -21.17 2.50 7.66
C ALA A 63 -20.62 3.14 6.38
N GLN A 64 -20.99 4.40 6.10
CA GLN A 64 -20.45 5.13 4.95
C GLN A 64 -18.92 5.35 5.07
N ARG A 65 -18.41 5.58 6.29
CA ARG A 65 -16.98 5.74 6.55
C ARG A 65 -16.23 4.44 6.36
N VAL A 66 -16.80 3.32 6.80
CA VAL A 66 -16.26 1.98 6.56
C VAL A 66 -16.18 1.69 5.06
N SER A 67 -17.25 2.00 4.31
CA SER A 67 -17.26 1.87 2.84
C SER A 67 -16.19 2.74 2.16
N MET A 68 -15.99 3.98 2.64
CA MET A 68 -14.91 4.85 2.17
C MET A 68 -13.53 4.27 2.49
N GLY A 69 -13.35 3.71 3.69
CA GLY A 69 -12.12 3.04 4.11
C GLY A 69 -11.74 1.88 3.18
N GLY A 70 -12.69 1.01 2.84
CA GLY A 70 -12.49 -0.07 1.88
C GLY A 70 -12.03 0.43 0.50
N ARG A 71 -12.58 1.55 0.01
CA ARG A 71 -12.12 2.20 -1.24
C ARG A 71 -10.72 2.78 -1.11
N MET A 72 -10.37 3.37 0.03
CA MET A 72 -9.03 3.92 0.27
C MET A 72 -7.98 2.81 0.30
N ILE A 73 -8.29 1.66 0.91
CA ILE A 73 -7.41 0.48 0.86
C ILE A 73 -7.19 0.02 -0.58
N ALA A 74 -8.24 -0.01 -1.42
CA ALA A 74 -8.13 -0.34 -2.85
C ALA A 74 -7.24 0.63 -3.63
N GLN A 75 -7.10 1.87 -3.17
CA GLN A 75 -6.31 2.94 -3.79
C GLN A 75 -4.94 3.13 -3.12
N ALA A 76 -4.56 2.24 -2.20
CA ALA A 76 -3.26 2.30 -1.54
C ALA A 76 -2.12 2.26 -2.56
N VAL A 77 -1.12 3.10 -2.34
CA VAL A 77 0.08 3.18 -3.16
C VAL A 77 1.18 2.38 -2.50
N GLY A 78 1.97 1.64 -3.28
CA GLY A 78 3.10 0.87 -2.76
C GLY A 78 4.12 1.80 -2.08
N LEU A 79 4.50 1.47 -0.85
CA LEU A 79 5.54 2.17 -0.10
C LEU A 79 6.90 1.49 -0.31
N VAL A 80 7.98 2.23 -0.06
CA VAL A 80 9.34 1.70 -0.12
C VAL A 80 9.53 0.56 0.89
N ASP A 81 9.00 0.75 2.10
CA ASP A 81 9.15 -0.20 3.20
C ASP A 81 7.82 -0.32 3.96
N PRO A 82 6.85 -1.09 3.41
CA PRO A 82 5.54 -1.23 4.03
C PRO A 82 5.58 -2.12 5.28
N GLU A 83 4.67 -1.85 6.20
CA GLU A 83 4.40 -2.67 7.40
C GLU A 83 2.99 -3.24 7.35
N SER A 84 2.77 -4.36 8.02
CA SER A 84 1.43 -4.84 8.30
C SER A 84 0.81 -4.10 9.50
N PRO A 85 -0.53 -4.04 9.59
CA PRO A 85 -1.19 -3.35 10.69
C PRO A 85 -0.92 -4.02 12.04
N LEU A 86 -0.76 -3.20 13.09
CA LEU A 86 -0.67 -3.69 14.47
C LEU A 86 -2.00 -4.20 15.03
N VAL A 87 -3.12 -3.69 14.51
CA VAL A 87 -4.48 -4.11 14.88
C VAL A 87 -5.16 -4.70 13.66
N ARG A 88 -5.59 -5.95 13.76
CA ARG A 88 -6.08 -6.74 12.63
C ARG A 88 -7.46 -7.33 12.93
N ASN A 89 -8.25 -7.55 11.90
CA ASN A 89 -9.52 -8.25 12.01
C ASN A 89 -9.33 -9.76 11.81
N ALA A 90 -9.95 -10.57 12.67
CA ALA A 90 -9.88 -12.01 12.58
C ALA A 90 -10.80 -12.57 11.47
N ALA A 91 -10.29 -13.46 10.67
CA ALA A 91 -11.05 -14.29 9.75
C ALA A 91 -11.77 -15.44 10.51
N PRO A 92 -12.75 -16.10 9.89
CA PRO A 92 -13.48 -17.21 10.53
C PRO A 92 -12.63 -18.40 10.96
N ASP A 93 -11.45 -18.59 10.32
CA ASP A 93 -10.48 -19.65 10.65
C ASP A 93 -9.55 -19.30 11.82
N GLY A 94 -9.70 -18.10 12.40
CA GLY A 94 -8.92 -17.62 13.54
C GLY A 94 -7.63 -16.86 13.16
N ARG A 95 -7.20 -16.90 11.90
CA ARG A 95 -6.11 -16.06 11.40
C ARG A 95 -6.61 -14.62 11.20
N SER A 96 -5.71 -13.67 11.04
CA SER A 96 -6.11 -12.33 10.59
C SER A 96 -6.40 -12.32 9.08
N TYR A 97 -7.31 -11.42 8.64
CA TYR A 97 -7.52 -11.21 7.21
C TYR A 97 -6.26 -10.74 6.49
N ASP A 98 -5.39 -9.99 7.18
CA ASP A 98 -4.11 -9.57 6.63
C ASP A 98 -3.19 -10.77 6.32
N GLU A 99 -3.20 -11.82 7.14
CA GLU A 99 -2.49 -13.08 6.89
C GLU A 99 -3.14 -13.88 5.75
N VAL A 100 -4.47 -13.99 5.75
CA VAL A 100 -5.21 -14.70 4.70
C VAL A 100 -4.98 -14.07 3.34
N PHE A 101 -5.09 -12.73 3.23
CA PHE A 101 -4.84 -12.05 1.95
C PHE A 101 -3.36 -11.96 1.61
N GLY A 102 -2.50 -11.88 2.62
CA GLY A 102 -1.06 -11.95 2.44
C GLY A 102 -0.61 -13.20 1.70
N GLU A 103 -1.25 -14.35 1.92
CA GLU A 103 -0.92 -15.59 1.21
C GLU A 103 -1.07 -15.49 -0.32
N TYR A 104 -2.03 -14.69 -0.82
CA TYR A 104 -2.23 -14.48 -2.26
C TYR A 104 -1.15 -13.59 -2.89
N TYR A 105 -0.50 -12.74 -2.08
CA TYR A 105 0.53 -11.81 -2.52
C TYR A 105 1.91 -12.15 -1.99
N ARG A 106 2.07 -13.26 -1.27
CA ARG A 106 3.30 -13.57 -0.55
C ARG A 106 4.48 -13.83 -1.48
N GLY A 107 4.23 -14.46 -2.63
CA GLY A 107 5.25 -14.78 -3.61
C GLY A 107 5.25 -16.24 -4.04
N SER A 108 6.33 -16.66 -4.69
CA SER A 108 6.47 -17.98 -5.30
C SER A 108 6.83 -19.06 -4.28
N ARG A 109 6.34 -20.28 -4.53
CA ARG A 109 6.56 -21.45 -3.68
C ARG A 109 7.51 -22.45 -4.33
N ALA A 110 8.25 -23.19 -3.52
CA ALA A 110 9.06 -24.31 -3.97
C ALA A 110 8.17 -25.44 -4.49
N PRO A 111 8.34 -25.90 -5.74
CA PRO A 111 7.54 -26.98 -6.31
C PRO A 111 7.92 -28.35 -5.76
N VAL A 112 9.11 -28.48 -5.21
CA VAL A 112 9.68 -29.73 -4.66
C VAL A 112 10.52 -29.40 -3.43
N SER A 113 10.69 -30.40 -2.57
CA SER A 113 11.70 -30.34 -1.50
C SER A 113 13.10 -30.52 -2.09
N GLY A 114 14.06 -29.69 -1.70
CA GLY A 114 15.41 -29.74 -2.27
C GLY A 114 16.35 -28.72 -1.68
N ILE A 115 17.46 -28.51 -2.38
CA ILE A 115 18.49 -27.52 -2.04
C ILE A 115 18.48 -26.42 -3.08
N VAL A 116 18.49 -25.17 -2.65
CA VAL A 116 18.62 -24.00 -3.53
C VAL A 116 20.06 -23.98 -4.11
N THR A 117 20.19 -24.18 -5.41
CA THR A 117 21.49 -24.22 -6.09
C THR A 117 21.88 -22.90 -6.71
N LYS A 118 20.89 -22.05 -7.01
CA LYS A 118 21.12 -20.72 -7.59
C LYS A 118 20.01 -19.76 -7.24
N VAL A 119 20.37 -18.51 -6.91
CA VAL A 119 19.44 -17.39 -6.74
C VAL A 119 19.80 -16.33 -7.79
N ALA A 120 19.00 -16.25 -8.86
CA ALA A 120 19.13 -15.26 -9.91
C ALA A 120 18.17 -14.09 -9.68
N ARG A 121 18.23 -13.07 -10.54
CA ARG A 121 17.35 -11.88 -10.45
C ARG A 121 15.87 -12.22 -10.64
N ASP A 122 15.56 -13.19 -11.49
CA ASP A 122 14.22 -13.53 -11.99
C ASP A 122 13.82 -14.98 -11.74
N HIS A 123 14.71 -15.80 -11.20
CA HIS A 123 14.41 -17.20 -10.89
C HIS A 123 15.28 -17.75 -9.77
N ILE A 124 14.77 -18.80 -9.14
CA ILE A 124 15.49 -19.61 -8.15
C ILE A 124 15.56 -21.04 -8.68
N GLU A 125 16.78 -21.61 -8.72
CA GLU A 125 16.99 -23.01 -9.09
C GLU A 125 17.01 -23.87 -7.83
N ILE A 126 16.18 -24.93 -7.80
CA ILE A 126 16.10 -25.90 -6.71
C ILE A 126 16.44 -27.28 -7.26
N GLN A 127 17.32 -27.99 -6.58
CA GLN A 127 17.71 -29.37 -6.93
C GLN A 127 17.10 -30.34 -5.93
N ASP A 128 16.34 -31.32 -6.43
CA ASP A 128 15.75 -32.36 -5.60
C ASP A 128 16.75 -33.46 -5.19
N SER A 129 16.31 -34.42 -4.39
CA SER A 129 17.14 -35.58 -3.94
C SER A 129 17.56 -36.51 -5.09
N LYS A 130 16.95 -36.39 -6.27
CA LYS A 130 17.31 -37.15 -7.49
C LYS A 130 18.21 -36.35 -8.45
N ASN A 131 18.79 -35.26 -7.99
CA ASN A 131 19.60 -34.33 -8.76
C ASN A 131 18.88 -33.65 -9.93
N LYS A 132 17.55 -33.65 -9.96
CA LYS A 132 16.77 -32.94 -10.97
C LYS A 132 16.64 -31.47 -10.57
N LYS A 133 16.87 -30.56 -11.50
CA LYS A 133 16.81 -29.13 -11.33
C LYS A 133 15.45 -28.55 -11.74
N TYR A 134 14.92 -27.64 -10.94
CA TYR A 134 13.67 -26.94 -11.17
C TYR A 134 13.90 -25.44 -11.06
N ASN A 135 13.61 -24.70 -12.14
CA ASN A 135 13.66 -23.24 -12.14
C ASN A 135 12.28 -22.69 -11.78
N VAL A 136 12.22 -21.91 -10.73
CA VAL A 136 11.03 -21.19 -10.29
C VAL A 136 11.20 -19.74 -10.68
N TYR A 137 10.53 -19.32 -11.73
CA TYR A 137 10.51 -17.92 -12.18
C TYR A 137 9.54 -17.12 -11.34
N PHE A 138 9.87 -15.87 -11.07
CA PHE A 138 9.05 -14.94 -10.31
C PHE A 138 9.06 -13.55 -10.95
N TYR A 139 8.12 -12.71 -10.55
CA TYR A 139 7.95 -11.39 -11.11
C TYR A 139 8.98 -10.41 -10.57
N VAL A 140 9.61 -9.66 -11.48
CA VAL A 140 10.55 -8.58 -11.17
C VAL A 140 10.06 -7.32 -11.84
N ASP A 141 9.73 -6.31 -11.03
CA ASP A 141 9.27 -4.99 -11.48
C ASP A 141 8.12 -5.07 -12.52
N PHE A 142 7.20 -6.04 -12.34
CA PHE A 142 6.06 -6.22 -13.23
C PHE A 142 5.09 -5.05 -13.10
N PRO A 143 4.82 -4.28 -14.16
CA PRO A 143 3.92 -3.13 -14.10
C PRO A 143 2.50 -3.56 -13.73
N TYR A 144 1.94 -2.91 -12.74
CA TYR A 144 0.61 -3.18 -12.23
C TYR A 144 -0.17 -1.88 -12.10
N ASN A 145 -1.40 -1.87 -12.60
CA ASN A 145 -2.34 -0.75 -12.43
C ASN A 145 -1.77 0.64 -12.80
N ARG A 146 -1.00 0.76 -13.90
CA ARG A 146 -0.43 1.99 -14.49
C ARG A 146 0.62 2.75 -13.68
N LYS A 147 0.57 2.72 -12.35
CA LYS A 147 1.47 3.51 -11.48
C LYS A 147 2.15 2.69 -10.41
N THR A 148 1.77 1.41 -10.28
CA THR A 148 2.34 0.49 -9.32
C THR A 148 3.03 -0.66 -10.03
N PHE A 149 3.76 -1.46 -9.30
CA PHE A 149 4.41 -2.65 -9.81
C PHE A 149 4.34 -3.76 -8.76
N TYR A 150 4.41 -4.98 -9.25
CA TYR A 150 4.55 -6.17 -8.44
C TYR A 150 5.96 -6.70 -8.62
N THR A 151 6.68 -6.89 -7.54
CA THR A 151 8.00 -7.48 -7.56
C THR A 151 8.15 -8.47 -6.41
N GLU A 152 8.89 -9.53 -6.66
CA GLU A 152 9.21 -10.54 -5.67
C GLU A 152 10.71 -10.48 -5.35
N TYR A 153 11.02 -10.64 -4.07
CA TYR A 153 12.38 -10.70 -3.56
C TYR A 153 12.65 -12.09 -2.99
N PRO A 154 13.76 -12.74 -3.36
CA PRO A 154 14.17 -13.99 -2.75
C PRO A 154 14.27 -13.87 -1.22
N VAL A 155 13.72 -14.84 -0.51
CA VAL A 155 13.87 -14.97 0.96
C VAL A 155 14.78 -16.12 1.35
N VAL A 156 15.26 -16.87 0.36
CA VAL A 156 16.20 -17.98 0.47
C VAL A 156 17.54 -17.62 -0.13
N LYS A 157 18.60 -18.30 0.28
CA LYS A 157 19.96 -18.16 -0.23
C LYS A 157 20.42 -19.47 -0.87
N GLU A 158 21.47 -19.38 -1.69
CA GLU A 158 22.15 -20.57 -2.24
C GLU A 158 22.64 -21.46 -1.09
N GLY A 159 22.35 -22.74 -1.18
CA GLY A 159 22.64 -23.75 -0.14
C GLY A 159 21.51 -24.01 0.84
N ASP A 160 20.47 -23.17 0.88
CA ASP A 160 19.32 -23.38 1.77
C ASP A 160 18.53 -24.63 1.37
N ARG A 161 18.06 -25.37 2.40
CA ARG A 161 17.13 -26.46 2.21
C ARG A 161 15.70 -25.93 2.30
N VAL A 162 14.87 -26.28 1.32
CA VAL A 162 13.47 -25.90 1.23
C VAL A 162 12.56 -27.12 1.11
N ASP A 163 11.38 -27.04 1.72
CA ASP A 163 10.35 -28.05 1.57
C ASP A 163 9.38 -27.69 0.44
N ALA A 164 8.77 -28.70 -0.17
CA ALA A 164 7.73 -28.49 -1.17
C ALA A 164 6.59 -27.64 -0.59
N GLY A 165 6.18 -26.61 -1.32
CA GLY A 165 5.15 -25.65 -0.89
C GLY A 165 5.66 -24.52 0.00
N ALA A 166 6.91 -24.54 0.47
CA ALA A 166 7.49 -23.43 1.22
C ALA A 166 7.63 -22.19 0.33
N PHE A 167 7.41 -21.00 0.90
CA PHE A 167 7.64 -19.75 0.18
C PHE A 167 9.15 -19.47 0.04
N ILE A 168 9.57 -19.25 -1.18
CA ILE A 168 10.98 -18.96 -1.53
C ILE A 168 11.19 -17.50 -1.93
N THR A 169 10.10 -16.76 -2.17
CA THR A 169 10.11 -15.31 -2.40
C THR A 169 9.08 -14.61 -1.51
N LYS A 170 9.22 -13.30 -1.36
CA LYS A 170 8.20 -12.41 -0.79
C LYS A 170 7.95 -11.25 -1.75
N SER A 171 6.72 -10.78 -1.84
CA SER A 171 6.42 -9.59 -2.65
C SER A 171 6.63 -8.29 -1.89
N ASN A 172 6.59 -7.17 -2.64
CA ASN A 172 6.60 -5.82 -2.08
C ASN A 172 5.30 -5.43 -1.35
N TYR A 173 4.30 -6.32 -1.26
CA TYR A 173 3.02 -6.08 -0.59
C TYR A 173 2.83 -6.91 0.68
N VAL A 174 3.83 -7.64 1.14
CA VAL A 174 3.78 -8.43 2.37
C VAL A 174 4.97 -8.12 3.28
N ASP A 175 4.74 -8.25 4.59
CA ASP A 175 5.82 -8.15 5.58
C ASP A 175 6.69 -9.41 5.63
N SER A 176 7.63 -9.46 6.57
CA SER A 176 8.53 -10.61 6.76
C SER A 176 7.80 -11.89 7.19
N GLN A 177 6.60 -11.78 7.76
CA GLN A 177 5.78 -12.91 8.21
C GLN A 177 4.76 -13.35 7.15
N GLY A 178 4.62 -12.57 6.07
CA GLY A 178 3.70 -12.83 4.97
C GLY A 178 2.30 -12.28 5.18
N ALA A 179 2.12 -11.37 6.12
CA ALA A 179 0.88 -10.61 6.25
C ALA A 179 0.87 -9.43 5.28
N LEU A 180 -0.31 -9.07 4.77
CA LEU A 180 -0.50 -7.95 3.84
C LEU A 180 -0.01 -6.64 4.46
N ALA A 181 0.82 -5.91 3.74
CA ALA A 181 1.49 -4.69 4.17
C ALA A 181 1.30 -3.61 3.09
N LEU A 182 0.36 -2.70 3.33
CA LEU A 182 0.01 -1.64 2.38
C LEU A 182 0.36 -0.24 2.88
N GLY A 183 0.69 -0.06 4.15
CA GLY A 183 0.93 1.21 4.80
C GLY A 183 2.02 1.15 5.87
N ARG A 184 1.98 2.07 6.82
CA ARG A 184 2.91 2.17 7.97
C ARG A 184 2.15 2.46 9.26
N ASN A 185 2.64 1.92 10.36
CA ASN A 185 2.13 2.23 11.68
C ASN A 185 2.83 3.48 12.22
N LEU A 186 2.13 4.60 12.28
CA LEU A 186 2.67 5.88 12.75
C LEU A 186 2.30 6.14 14.21
N LYS A 187 3.26 6.62 15.00
CA LYS A 187 3.04 7.07 16.39
C LYS A 187 2.24 8.38 16.35
N THR A 188 1.00 8.33 16.78
CA THR A 188 -0.01 9.38 16.55
C THR A 188 -0.48 9.99 17.85
N VAL A 189 -0.74 11.30 17.85
CA VAL A 189 -1.40 12.05 18.91
C VAL A 189 -2.60 12.82 18.38
N TYR A 190 -3.70 12.83 19.15
CA TYR A 190 -4.90 13.60 18.84
C TYR A 190 -4.93 14.88 19.65
N MET A 191 -4.58 16.00 19.02
CA MET A 191 -4.59 17.32 19.63
C MET A 191 -4.69 18.41 18.56
N ALA A 192 -5.20 19.57 18.91
CA ALA A 192 -5.05 20.77 18.09
C ALA A 192 -3.60 21.28 18.19
N TYR A 193 -2.98 21.64 17.08
CA TYR A 193 -1.60 22.08 17.05
C TYR A 193 -1.41 23.31 16.15
N GLU A 194 -1.26 24.47 16.76
CA GLU A 194 -0.93 25.78 16.13
C GLU A 194 -1.79 26.16 14.90
N GLY A 195 -2.98 25.61 14.76
CA GLY A 195 -3.81 25.79 13.57
C GLY A 195 -3.36 25.00 12.35
N LEU A 196 -2.21 24.31 12.40
CA LEU A 196 -1.64 23.56 11.28
C LEU A 196 -2.42 22.30 10.92
N ASN A 197 -3.23 21.80 11.84
CA ASN A 197 -4.12 20.64 11.64
C ASN A 197 -5.61 21.00 11.75
N PHE A 198 -5.97 22.18 11.27
CA PHE A 198 -7.36 22.62 11.22
C PHE A 198 -8.17 21.74 10.27
N GLU A 199 -9.38 21.36 10.66
CA GLU A 199 -10.27 20.45 9.92
C GLU A 199 -9.59 19.11 9.57
N ASP A 200 -9.39 18.83 8.27
CA ASP A 200 -8.79 17.61 7.74
C ASP A 200 -7.27 17.74 7.50
N ALA A 201 -6.67 18.83 7.91
CA ALA A 201 -5.22 18.96 7.86
C ALA A 201 -4.56 18.10 8.96
N ALA A 202 -3.39 17.58 8.66
CA ALA A 202 -2.56 16.84 9.60
C ALA A 202 -1.12 17.39 9.61
N VAL A 203 -0.42 17.24 10.73
CA VAL A 203 1.00 17.55 10.83
C VAL A 203 1.79 16.25 10.93
N LEU A 204 2.83 16.15 10.13
CA LEU A 204 3.69 14.99 10.04
C LEU A 204 5.12 15.34 10.45
N SER A 205 5.83 14.43 11.11
CA SER A 205 7.25 14.59 11.37
C SER A 205 8.09 14.25 10.13
N GLU A 206 9.34 14.71 10.08
CA GLU A 206 10.27 14.32 9.03
C GLU A 206 10.52 12.81 9.00
N SER A 207 10.62 12.16 10.17
CA SER A 207 10.76 10.70 10.28
C SER A 207 9.52 9.98 9.77
N GLY A 208 8.32 10.47 10.09
CA GLY A 208 7.06 9.94 9.57
C GLY A 208 6.95 10.10 8.04
N ALA A 209 7.34 11.26 7.51
CA ALA A 209 7.36 11.50 6.07
C ALA A 209 8.30 10.55 5.31
N LYS A 210 9.48 10.27 5.86
CA LYS A 210 10.42 9.28 5.28
C LYS A 210 9.82 7.87 5.25
N LYS A 211 9.07 7.48 6.29
CA LYS A 211 8.40 6.17 6.34
C LYS A 211 7.30 6.02 5.28
N LEU A 212 6.70 7.12 4.85
CA LEU A 212 5.61 7.16 3.88
C LEU A 212 6.08 7.36 2.43
N ALA A 213 7.40 7.33 2.16
CA ALA A 213 7.91 7.41 0.80
C ALA A 213 7.31 6.31 -0.07
N SER A 214 6.75 6.68 -1.22
CA SER A 214 6.06 5.79 -2.14
C SER A 214 6.93 5.46 -3.36
N VAL A 215 6.68 4.28 -3.94
CA VAL A 215 7.37 3.81 -5.15
C VAL A 215 6.37 3.68 -6.28
N HIS A 216 6.70 4.26 -7.41
CA HIS A 216 5.87 4.24 -8.61
C HIS A 216 6.64 3.67 -9.79
N ALA A 217 5.92 2.97 -10.67
CA ALA A 217 6.42 2.54 -11.97
C ALA A 217 5.60 3.22 -13.07
N TYR A 218 6.28 3.95 -13.91
CA TYR A 218 5.70 4.69 -15.03
C TYR A 218 6.07 4.02 -16.34
N GLN A 219 5.05 3.76 -17.16
CA GLN A 219 5.24 3.31 -18.54
C GLN A 219 5.09 4.48 -19.49
N LYS A 220 6.15 4.77 -20.25
CA LYS A 220 6.14 5.77 -21.32
C LYS A 220 6.15 5.06 -22.66
N TRP A 221 5.04 5.19 -23.41
CA TRP A 221 4.87 4.63 -24.73
C TRP A 221 5.14 5.69 -25.78
N ILE A 222 6.04 5.39 -26.72
CA ILE A 222 6.44 6.27 -27.79
C ILE A 222 6.16 5.55 -29.12
N ASP A 223 5.24 6.08 -29.92
CA ASP A 223 4.95 5.54 -31.23
C ASP A 223 6.01 5.97 -32.25
N LYS A 224 6.54 5.01 -33.00
CA LYS A 224 7.49 5.25 -34.09
C LYS A 224 6.74 5.71 -35.36
N LEU A 225 6.43 7.02 -35.42
CA LEU A 225 5.76 7.58 -36.59
C LEU A 225 6.72 7.69 -37.79
N PRO A 226 6.25 7.54 -39.04
CA PRO A 226 7.10 7.68 -40.24
C PRO A 226 7.81 9.02 -40.37
N SER A 227 7.23 10.08 -39.77
CA SER A 227 7.83 11.44 -39.74
C SER A 227 8.89 11.63 -38.65
N MET A 228 9.12 10.61 -37.81
CA MET A 228 10.09 10.68 -36.73
C MET A 228 11.37 9.93 -37.06
N LEU A 229 12.50 10.54 -36.72
CA LEU A 229 13.82 9.97 -36.87
C LEU A 229 14.36 9.63 -35.49
N PHE A 230 14.70 8.36 -35.29
CA PHE A 230 15.32 7.83 -34.09
C PHE A 230 16.78 7.50 -34.37
N GLY A 231 17.56 7.45 -33.31
CA GLY A 231 18.97 7.06 -33.33
C GLY A 231 19.91 8.14 -32.84
N LEU A 232 20.83 7.73 -31.96
CA LEU A 232 21.76 8.64 -31.27
C LEU A 232 22.57 9.51 -32.23
N ARG A 233 23.21 8.90 -33.22
CA ARG A 233 24.06 9.64 -34.19
C ARG A 233 23.23 10.59 -35.05
N LYS A 234 22.02 10.20 -35.45
CA LYS A 234 21.13 11.06 -36.22
C LYS A 234 20.72 12.28 -35.41
N PHE A 235 20.31 12.06 -34.18
CA PHE A 235 19.92 13.14 -33.27
C PHE A 235 21.06 14.13 -33.05
N GLN A 236 22.27 13.63 -32.77
CA GLN A 236 23.45 14.48 -32.61
C GLN A 236 23.82 15.29 -33.86
N SER A 237 23.60 14.73 -35.06
CA SER A 237 23.86 15.44 -36.30
C SER A 237 22.82 16.52 -36.61
N ILE A 238 21.56 16.33 -36.16
CA ILE A 238 20.48 17.29 -36.33
C ILE A 238 20.56 18.42 -35.29
N PHE A 239 20.88 18.08 -34.04
CA PHE A 239 20.97 19.00 -32.91
C PHE A 239 22.40 19.01 -32.30
N PRO A 240 23.40 19.51 -33.03
CA PRO A 240 24.78 19.53 -32.52
C PRO A 240 24.87 20.49 -31.32
N GLY A 241 25.44 19.99 -30.23
CA GLY A 241 25.68 20.82 -29.03
C GLY A 241 24.48 21.01 -28.09
N LEU A 242 23.33 20.36 -28.32
CA LEU A 242 22.20 20.42 -27.42
C LEU A 242 22.54 19.88 -26.01
N TYR A 243 23.28 18.77 -25.95
CA TYR A 243 23.77 18.18 -24.70
C TYR A 243 25.30 17.97 -24.78
N LYS A 244 25.92 17.88 -23.57
CA LYS A 244 27.36 17.52 -23.46
C LYS A 244 27.58 16.07 -23.85
N LYS A 245 28.82 15.74 -24.29
CA LYS A 245 29.18 14.39 -24.77
C LYS A 245 28.91 13.31 -23.73
N GLU A 246 29.17 13.58 -22.45
CA GLU A 246 28.99 12.66 -21.34
C GLU A 246 27.51 12.29 -21.14
N PHE A 247 26.61 13.20 -21.45
CA PHE A 247 25.15 13.00 -21.35
C PHE A 247 24.70 11.83 -22.22
N TYR A 248 25.25 11.72 -23.43
CA TYR A 248 24.85 10.69 -24.39
C TYR A 248 25.30 9.27 -24.00
N SER A 249 26.18 9.11 -23.02
CA SER A 249 26.58 7.80 -22.50
C SER A 249 25.45 6.97 -21.92
N LYS A 250 24.38 7.64 -21.48
CA LYS A 250 23.15 7.01 -20.96
C LYS A 250 22.28 6.35 -22.05
N TYR A 251 22.55 6.64 -23.35
CA TYR A 251 21.72 6.19 -24.46
C TYR A 251 22.41 5.11 -25.27
N ASP A 252 21.62 4.26 -25.91
CA ASP A 252 22.10 3.30 -26.89
C ASP A 252 22.15 3.87 -28.32
N GLU A 253 22.50 3.04 -29.31
CA GLU A 253 22.62 3.46 -30.70
C GLU A 253 21.27 3.93 -31.30
N ASP A 254 20.14 3.40 -30.83
CA ASP A 254 18.81 3.80 -31.25
C ASP A 254 18.34 5.12 -30.62
N GLY A 255 19.15 5.71 -29.74
CA GLY A 255 18.79 6.93 -29.00
C GLY A 255 17.84 6.69 -27.85
N VAL A 256 17.73 5.46 -27.35
CA VAL A 256 16.90 5.10 -26.23
C VAL A 256 17.74 5.01 -24.96
N ILE A 257 17.22 5.49 -23.85
CA ILE A 257 17.91 5.44 -22.57
C ILE A 257 18.15 3.98 -22.15
N LYS A 258 19.32 3.69 -21.60
CA LYS A 258 19.70 2.34 -21.19
C LYS A 258 19.04 1.92 -19.90
N LYS A 259 18.76 0.64 -19.77
CA LYS A 259 18.33 0.01 -18.51
C LYS A 259 19.35 0.26 -17.40
N GLY A 260 18.87 0.62 -16.19
CA GLY A 260 19.69 0.99 -15.03
C GLY A 260 20.16 2.45 -15.03
N ALA A 261 19.87 3.23 -16.09
CA ALA A 261 20.20 4.65 -16.10
C ALA A 261 19.26 5.45 -15.19
N ILE A 262 19.81 6.48 -14.54
CA ILE A 262 19.03 7.45 -13.78
C ILE A 262 18.67 8.61 -14.71
N VAL A 263 17.38 8.94 -14.77
CA VAL A 263 16.83 10.06 -15.50
C VAL A 263 16.32 11.13 -14.54
N LYS A 264 16.65 12.38 -14.81
CA LYS A 264 16.18 13.53 -14.03
C LYS A 264 15.05 14.24 -14.76
N LYS A 265 14.33 15.11 -14.04
CA LYS A 265 13.31 15.95 -14.64
C LYS A 265 13.84 16.66 -15.89
N ASP A 266 13.02 16.70 -16.92
CA ASP A 266 13.33 17.29 -18.23
C ASP A 266 14.51 16.63 -18.99
N GLU A 267 14.96 15.44 -18.57
CA GLU A 267 15.88 14.63 -19.38
C GLU A 267 15.08 13.71 -20.34
N PRO A 268 15.51 13.55 -21.59
CA PRO A 268 14.84 12.68 -22.54
C PRO A 268 15.00 11.20 -22.20
N LEU A 269 13.92 10.45 -22.33
CA LEU A 269 13.92 8.97 -22.29
C LEU A 269 14.24 8.36 -23.64
N VAL A 270 13.78 9.02 -24.71
CA VAL A 270 14.03 8.62 -26.09
C VAL A 270 14.36 9.87 -26.90
N LEU A 271 15.51 9.84 -27.56
CA LEU A 271 15.95 10.92 -28.46
C LEU A 271 15.28 10.75 -29.82
N ALA A 272 14.48 11.72 -30.23
CA ALA A 272 13.79 11.71 -31.51
C ALA A 272 13.74 13.10 -32.14
N ALA A 273 13.86 13.14 -33.45
CA ALA A 273 13.64 14.35 -34.25
C ALA A 273 12.44 14.13 -35.17
N LYS A 274 11.58 15.12 -35.30
CA LYS A 274 10.45 15.11 -36.23
C LYS A 274 10.70 16.01 -37.40
N GLU A 275 10.56 15.44 -38.62
CA GLU A 275 10.60 16.22 -39.83
C GLU A 275 9.30 17.03 -39.98
N THR A 276 9.45 18.34 -40.15
CA THR A 276 8.37 19.28 -40.45
C THR A 276 8.70 19.99 -41.75
N ARG A 277 7.69 20.35 -42.53
CA ARG A 277 7.85 21.12 -43.78
C ARG A 277 7.22 22.49 -43.62
N THR A 278 8.02 23.51 -43.86
CA THR A 278 7.51 24.87 -43.95
C THR A 278 7.87 25.39 -45.38
N GLY A 279 6.88 25.31 -46.27
CA GLY A 279 7.11 25.54 -47.68
C GLY A 279 8.00 24.50 -48.33
N LEU A 280 9.06 24.92 -49.05
CA LEU A 280 10.05 24.02 -49.67
C LEU A 280 11.18 23.59 -48.75
N ARG A 281 11.25 24.10 -47.50
CA ARG A 281 12.32 23.78 -46.55
C ARG A 281 11.93 22.63 -45.63
N ARG A 282 12.84 21.68 -45.50
CA ARG A 282 12.77 20.63 -44.44
C ARG A 282 13.35 21.22 -43.17
N LEU A 283 12.59 21.16 -42.09
CA LEU A 283 13.02 21.57 -40.77
C LEU A 283 12.87 20.37 -39.81
N PHE A 284 13.77 20.24 -38.87
CA PHE A 284 13.69 19.25 -37.82
C PHE A 284 13.41 19.95 -36.50
N VAL A 285 12.46 19.42 -35.76
CA VAL A 285 12.15 19.84 -34.38
C VAL A 285 12.43 18.67 -33.44
N ASP A 286 12.82 19.02 -32.24
CA ASP A 286 12.97 18.01 -31.19
C ASP A 286 11.60 17.40 -30.87
N ALA A 287 11.51 16.08 -30.92
CA ALA A 287 10.33 15.29 -30.64
C ALA A 287 10.68 14.16 -29.65
N SER A 288 11.70 14.37 -28.84
CA SER A 288 12.10 13.46 -27.79
C SER A 288 11.02 13.31 -26.73
N GLU A 289 10.91 12.15 -26.16
CA GLU A 289 10.03 11.91 -24.99
C GLU A 289 10.80 12.19 -23.74
N TYR A 290 10.30 13.09 -22.92
CA TYR A 290 10.97 13.59 -21.72
C TYR A 290 10.39 12.98 -20.44
N TRP A 291 11.24 12.86 -19.42
CA TRP A 291 10.80 12.55 -18.06
C TRP A 291 10.22 13.83 -17.43
N ASP A 292 8.91 13.82 -17.21
CA ASP A 292 8.11 14.97 -16.77
C ASP A 292 7.76 14.98 -15.27
N HIS A 293 8.40 14.09 -14.50
CA HIS A 293 8.19 13.99 -13.05
C HIS A 293 9.28 14.74 -12.28
N GLU A 294 8.91 15.25 -11.10
CA GLU A 294 9.82 16.02 -10.22
C GLU A 294 10.95 15.17 -9.64
N ASP A 295 10.68 13.91 -9.35
CA ASP A 295 11.62 13.01 -8.71
C ASP A 295 12.40 12.22 -9.75
N ASP A 296 13.67 11.91 -9.42
CA ASP A 296 14.53 11.12 -10.28
C ASP A 296 13.93 9.73 -10.53
N GLY A 297 14.10 9.23 -11.75
CA GLY A 297 13.64 7.91 -12.15
C GLY A 297 14.79 6.97 -12.50
N GLU A 298 14.65 5.70 -12.16
CA GLU A 298 15.54 4.62 -12.62
C GLU A 298 14.85 3.85 -13.74
N VAL A 299 15.50 3.72 -14.87
CA VAL A 299 15.00 2.92 -15.99
C VAL A 299 15.13 1.44 -15.66
N ILE A 300 14.00 0.79 -15.38
CA ILE A 300 13.98 -0.62 -14.97
C ILE A 300 13.82 -1.57 -16.14
N ASP A 301 13.19 -1.13 -17.24
CA ASP A 301 13.07 -1.93 -18.46
C ASP A 301 12.84 -1.08 -19.70
N VAL A 302 13.25 -1.62 -20.87
CA VAL A 302 13.08 -0.99 -22.19
C VAL A 302 12.64 -2.06 -23.20
N ILE A 303 11.46 -1.89 -23.77
CA ILE A 303 10.92 -2.77 -24.81
C ILE A 303 10.90 -2.03 -26.13
N LYS A 304 11.61 -2.55 -27.13
CA LYS A 304 11.67 -1.99 -28.48
C LYS A 304 10.88 -2.88 -29.44
N GLY A 305 9.73 -2.42 -29.86
CA GLY A 305 8.95 -3.02 -30.93
C GLY A 305 9.20 -2.33 -32.28
N ASP A 306 8.64 -2.89 -33.35
CA ASP A 306 8.76 -2.31 -34.70
C ASP A 306 8.10 -0.92 -34.80
N LYS A 307 6.95 -0.76 -34.14
CA LYS A 307 6.09 0.44 -34.21
C LYS A 307 6.12 1.29 -32.94
N PHE A 308 6.74 0.82 -31.87
CA PHE A 308 6.75 1.52 -30.58
C PHE A 308 8.05 1.30 -29.81
N ILE A 309 8.29 2.18 -28.85
CA ILE A 309 9.27 2.01 -27.79
C ILE A 309 8.50 2.19 -26.47
N ASN A 310 8.69 1.27 -25.53
CA ASN A 310 8.13 1.39 -24.18
C ASN A 310 9.27 1.43 -23.18
N VAL A 311 9.33 2.50 -22.39
CA VAL A 311 10.32 2.69 -21.33
C VAL A 311 9.59 2.61 -19.99
N LEU A 312 10.02 1.68 -19.15
CA LEU A 312 9.52 1.51 -17.79
C LEU A 312 10.49 2.17 -16.81
N VAL A 313 10.00 3.16 -16.08
CA VAL A 313 10.80 3.95 -15.13
C VAL A 313 10.22 3.82 -13.73
N ARG A 314 11.04 3.42 -12.77
CA ARG A 314 10.72 3.40 -11.34
C ARG A 314 11.18 4.70 -10.69
N SER A 315 10.31 5.35 -9.94
CA SER A 315 10.63 6.57 -9.19
C SER A 315 10.18 6.45 -7.74
N VAL A 316 10.98 6.97 -6.83
CA VAL A 316 10.66 7.06 -5.40
C VAL A 316 10.22 8.48 -5.11
N HIS A 317 8.99 8.61 -4.60
CA HIS A 317 8.41 9.89 -4.26
C HIS A 317 8.49 10.11 -2.74
N PRO A 318 9.30 11.03 -2.24
CA PRO A 318 9.26 11.44 -0.85
C PRO A 318 7.90 12.07 -0.53
N PHE A 319 7.40 11.84 0.66
CA PHE A 319 6.13 12.40 1.08
C PHE A 319 6.26 13.91 1.35
N ARG A 320 5.32 14.72 0.86
CA ARG A 320 5.40 16.19 0.84
C ARG A 320 4.18 16.85 1.47
N VAL A 321 4.32 18.13 1.83
CA VAL A 321 3.18 18.98 2.19
C VAL A 321 2.21 19.07 1.01
N GLY A 322 0.93 18.91 1.29
CA GLY A 322 -0.14 18.81 0.29
C GLY A 322 -0.48 17.38 -0.14
N ASP A 323 0.36 16.39 0.20
CA ASP A 323 0.04 14.99 -0.04
C ASP A 323 -1.08 14.51 0.89
N LYS A 324 -1.79 13.48 0.45
CA LYS A 324 -2.93 12.91 1.15
C LYS A 324 -2.58 11.60 1.80
N ILE A 325 -2.94 11.47 3.08
CA ILE A 325 -2.93 10.21 3.81
C ILE A 325 -4.35 9.80 4.19
N ALA A 326 -4.54 8.51 4.43
CA ALA A 326 -5.82 7.98 4.90
C ALA A 326 -5.60 6.83 5.86
N GLY A 327 -6.43 6.77 6.89
CA GLY A 327 -6.58 5.59 7.71
C GLY A 327 -7.61 4.62 7.11
N ARG A 328 -7.79 3.47 7.75
CA ARG A 328 -8.70 2.41 7.30
C ARG A 328 -10.20 2.70 7.54
N TYR A 329 -10.51 3.72 8.34
CA TYR A 329 -11.88 4.00 8.78
C TYR A 329 -12.56 5.15 8.00
N GLY A 330 -12.07 5.44 6.79
CA GLY A 330 -12.61 6.51 5.96
C GLY A 330 -12.22 7.92 6.43
N ASP A 331 -11.26 8.00 7.32
CA ASP A 331 -10.55 9.23 7.67
C ASP A 331 -9.47 9.49 6.61
N LYS A 332 -9.45 10.72 6.12
CA LYS A 332 -8.46 11.18 5.13
C LYS A 332 -7.98 12.56 5.52
N HIS A 333 -6.69 12.77 5.37
CA HIS A 333 -6.07 14.01 5.77
C HIS A 333 -5.13 14.52 4.67
N ILE A 334 -4.98 15.84 4.59
CA ILE A 334 -3.98 16.51 3.76
C ILE A 334 -2.88 16.99 4.70
N ILE A 335 -1.63 16.74 4.35
CA ILE A 335 -0.50 17.19 5.16
C ILE A 335 -0.36 18.72 5.02
N GLY A 336 -0.67 19.43 6.10
CA GLY A 336 -0.55 20.89 6.19
C GLY A 336 0.88 21.34 6.50
N ALA A 337 1.63 20.53 7.25
CA ALA A 337 3.02 20.81 7.58
C ALA A 337 3.81 19.53 7.82
N ILE A 338 5.10 19.55 7.48
CA ILE A 338 6.10 18.55 7.88
C ILE A 338 7.11 19.29 8.78
N LEU A 339 7.26 18.81 10.00
CA LEU A 339 8.11 19.43 11.01
C LEU A 339 9.31 18.54 11.35
N PRO A 340 10.47 19.13 11.67
CA PRO A 340 11.58 18.39 12.25
C PRO A 340 11.14 17.61 13.50
N ASP A 341 11.66 16.41 13.70
CA ASP A 341 11.30 15.56 14.85
C ASP A 341 11.53 16.27 16.19
N SER A 342 12.52 17.17 16.26
CA SER A 342 12.79 17.99 17.43
C SER A 342 11.69 18.98 17.81
N GLN A 343 10.87 19.40 16.82
CA GLN A 343 9.77 20.35 16.99
C GLN A 343 8.43 19.66 17.25
N MET A 344 8.38 18.33 17.06
CA MET A 344 7.15 17.56 17.31
C MET A 344 6.88 17.43 18.80
N PRO A 345 5.61 17.36 19.22
CA PRO A 345 5.24 16.95 20.57
C PRO A 345 5.85 15.57 20.89
N LYS A 346 6.17 15.35 22.16
CA LYS A 346 6.85 14.15 22.64
C LYS A 346 6.01 13.43 23.68
N ASP A 347 6.19 12.14 23.79
CA ASP A 347 5.63 11.35 24.88
C ASP A 347 6.43 11.57 26.20
N SER A 348 6.01 10.89 27.25
CA SER A 348 6.67 10.95 28.57
C SER A 348 8.10 10.40 28.57
N SER A 349 8.49 9.60 27.57
CA SER A 349 9.86 9.09 27.40
C SER A 349 10.76 10.03 26.59
N GLY A 350 10.20 11.10 26.04
CA GLY A 350 10.91 12.06 25.20
C GLY A 350 10.95 11.69 23.72
N GLU A 351 10.25 10.64 23.30
CA GLU A 351 10.16 10.27 21.90
C GLU A 351 9.11 11.09 21.14
N PRO A 352 9.44 11.64 19.97
CA PRO A 352 8.51 12.47 19.20
C PRO A 352 7.36 11.65 18.62
N PHE A 353 6.18 12.28 18.51
CA PHE A 353 5.09 11.75 17.72
C PHE A 353 5.36 11.97 16.24
N GLU A 354 4.92 11.04 15.41
CA GLU A 354 5.12 11.10 13.96
C GLU A 354 3.95 11.79 13.25
N LEU A 355 2.74 11.71 13.83
CA LEU A 355 1.51 12.23 13.24
C LEU A 355 0.66 12.96 14.30
N ILE A 356 0.20 14.18 13.98
CA ILE A 356 -0.74 14.94 14.81
C ILE A 356 -2.06 15.09 14.06
N LEU A 357 -3.14 14.58 14.65
CA LEU A 357 -4.48 14.62 14.08
C LEU A 357 -5.41 15.50 14.92
N ASN A 358 -6.36 16.16 14.24
CA ASN A 358 -7.39 16.94 14.90
C ASN A 358 -8.47 16.03 15.52
N PRO A 359 -8.73 16.10 16.84
CA PRO A 359 -9.72 15.27 17.50
C PRO A 359 -11.16 15.57 17.06
N LEU A 360 -11.47 16.78 16.60
CA LEU A 360 -12.83 17.17 16.18
C LEU A 360 -13.31 16.36 14.97
N GLY A 361 -12.41 15.93 14.11
CA GLY A 361 -12.73 15.08 12.96
C GLY A 361 -13.29 13.72 13.36
N VAL A 362 -12.91 13.20 14.52
CA VAL A 362 -13.41 11.91 15.05
C VAL A 362 -14.86 12.04 15.49
N GLN A 363 -15.16 13.07 16.27
CA GLN A 363 -16.52 13.30 16.81
C GLN A 363 -17.52 13.65 15.70
N GLY A 364 -17.18 14.60 14.85
CA GLY A 364 -18.05 15.05 13.77
C GLY A 364 -18.40 13.98 12.74
N ARG A 365 -17.60 12.89 12.68
CA ARG A 365 -17.80 11.80 11.70
C ARG A 365 -18.22 10.47 12.34
N VAL A 366 -18.39 10.44 13.65
CA VAL A 366 -18.73 9.22 14.42
C VAL A 366 -17.79 8.07 14.02
N ASN A 367 -16.49 8.30 14.13
CA ASN A 367 -15.45 7.37 13.69
C ASN A 367 -14.54 6.94 14.86
N LEU A 368 -15.14 6.27 15.85
CA LEU A 368 -14.48 5.91 17.09
C LEU A 368 -13.43 4.80 16.93
N SER A 369 -13.58 3.95 15.93
CA SER A 369 -12.68 2.81 15.70
C SER A 369 -11.24 3.25 15.51
N GLN A 370 -11.01 4.44 14.95
CA GLN A 370 -9.65 4.98 14.80
C GLN A 370 -8.97 5.28 16.15
N ILE A 371 -9.71 5.70 17.17
CA ILE A 371 -9.18 5.92 18.51
C ILE A 371 -8.83 4.59 19.16
N TRP A 372 -9.71 3.60 19.03
CA TRP A 372 -9.43 2.27 19.57
C TRP A 372 -8.27 1.57 18.85
N GLU A 373 -8.13 1.77 17.55
CA GLU A 373 -6.94 1.31 16.83
C GLU A 373 -5.67 1.92 17.43
N ALA A 374 -5.65 3.23 17.67
CA ALA A 374 -4.51 3.91 18.26
C ALA A 374 -4.13 3.31 19.63
N LEU A 375 -5.11 3.13 20.51
CA LEU A 375 -4.92 2.56 21.83
C LEU A 375 -4.47 1.10 21.78
N LEU A 376 -5.12 0.26 20.97
CA LEU A 376 -4.73 -1.14 20.77
C LEU A 376 -3.36 -1.26 20.09
N GLY A 377 -2.97 -0.30 19.26
CA GLY A 377 -1.64 -0.21 18.67
C GLY A 377 -0.55 -0.04 19.74
N LYS A 378 -0.82 0.69 20.85
CA LYS A 378 0.09 0.76 22.02
C LYS A 378 0.22 -0.60 22.69
N VAL A 379 -0.91 -1.30 22.88
CA VAL A 379 -0.91 -2.66 23.44
C VAL A 379 -0.08 -3.59 22.57
N ALA A 380 -0.30 -3.58 21.25
CA ALA A 380 0.43 -4.42 20.30
C ALA A 380 1.94 -4.15 20.34
N LYS A 381 2.36 -2.89 20.38
CA LYS A 381 3.77 -2.50 20.51
C LYS A 381 4.39 -3.01 21.81
N LYS A 382 3.69 -2.86 22.94
CA LYS A 382 4.15 -3.34 24.25
C LYS A 382 4.22 -4.87 24.32
N ALA A 383 3.24 -5.55 23.71
CA ALA A 383 3.17 -7.02 23.66
C ALA A 383 4.12 -7.63 22.61
N GLY A 384 4.69 -6.85 21.69
CA GLY A 384 5.56 -7.32 20.60
C GLY A 384 4.84 -8.19 19.55
N LYS A 385 3.51 -8.17 19.51
CA LYS A 385 2.69 -8.94 18.55
C LYS A 385 1.43 -8.16 18.17
N PRO A 386 0.88 -8.38 16.95
CA PRO A 386 -0.35 -7.74 16.54
C PRO A 386 -1.53 -8.18 17.42
N ILE A 387 -2.50 -7.30 17.62
CA ILE A 387 -3.78 -7.60 18.23
C ILE A 387 -4.74 -8.02 17.14
N VAL A 388 -5.20 -9.27 17.20
CA VAL A 388 -6.19 -9.82 16.29
C VAL A 388 -7.53 -9.89 17.03
N LEU A 389 -8.54 -9.21 16.53
CA LEU A 389 -9.87 -9.14 17.14
C LEU A 389 -10.93 -9.55 16.13
N ARG A 390 -12.01 -10.16 16.63
CA ARG A 390 -13.14 -10.53 15.78
C ARG A 390 -14.21 -9.46 15.86
N ASP A 391 -14.60 -8.94 14.71
CA ASP A 391 -15.72 -8.02 14.61
C ASP A 391 -17.04 -8.68 15.07
N HIS A 392 -17.94 -7.85 15.55
CA HIS A 392 -19.27 -8.27 16.07
C HIS A 392 -19.20 -9.24 17.26
N SER A 393 -18.06 -9.34 17.95
CA SER A 393 -17.89 -10.17 19.15
C SER A 393 -17.96 -9.31 20.43
N GLY A 394 -19.16 -9.13 20.99
CA GLY A 394 -19.35 -8.49 22.30
C GLY A 394 -19.17 -6.96 22.30
N ASN A 395 -18.98 -6.40 23.51
CA ASN A 395 -18.79 -4.97 23.72
C ASN A 395 -17.34 -4.56 23.53
N MET A 396 -17.08 -3.76 22.50
CA MET A 396 -15.71 -3.33 22.16
C MET A 396 -15.11 -2.39 23.21
N VAL A 397 -15.92 -1.58 23.90
CA VAL A 397 -15.44 -0.67 24.97
C VAL A 397 -14.85 -1.48 26.13
N ASP A 398 -15.56 -2.54 26.54
CA ASP A 398 -15.11 -3.42 27.63
C ASP A 398 -13.85 -4.19 27.20
N PHE A 399 -13.81 -4.67 25.96
CA PHE A 399 -12.66 -5.35 25.40
C PHE A 399 -11.40 -4.47 25.39
N VAL A 400 -11.49 -3.27 24.83
CA VAL A 400 -10.37 -2.32 24.80
C VAL A 400 -9.94 -1.94 26.20
N SER A 401 -10.89 -1.62 27.08
CA SER A 401 -10.61 -1.22 28.46
C SER A 401 -9.93 -2.33 29.26
N SER A 402 -10.32 -3.58 29.07
CA SER A 402 -9.69 -4.73 29.72
C SER A 402 -8.24 -4.92 29.28
N LEU A 403 -7.99 -4.84 27.96
CA LEU A 403 -6.63 -4.95 27.42
C LEU A 403 -5.71 -3.82 27.86
N LEU A 404 -6.22 -2.59 27.90
CA LEU A 404 -5.44 -1.45 28.40
C LEU A 404 -5.05 -1.65 29.87
N LYS A 405 -5.99 -2.09 30.73
CA LYS A 405 -5.74 -2.39 32.15
C LYS A 405 -4.73 -3.54 32.32
N GLU A 406 -4.90 -4.63 31.58
CA GLU A 406 -4.00 -5.80 31.63
C GLU A 406 -2.55 -5.40 31.32
N HIS A 407 -2.36 -4.47 30.38
CA HIS A 407 -1.03 -4.03 29.97
C HIS A 407 -0.56 -2.75 30.72
N GLY A 408 -1.34 -2.22 31.66
CA GLY A 408 -1.00 -0.99 32.41
C GLY A 408 -0.82 0.21 31.48
N ILE A 409 -1.74 0.39 30.52
CA ILE A 409 -1.76 1.49 29.55
C ILE A 409 -2.95 2.37 29.85
N GLU A 410 -2.71 3.69 29.96
CA GLU A 410 -3.77 4.69 30.11
C GLU A 410 -4.34 5.05 28.71
N ASP A 411 -5.63 5.41 28.67
CA ASP A 411 -6.32 5.91 27.47
C ASP A 411 -5.81 7.28 27.02
N LYS A 412 -5.30 8.06 27.96
CA LYS A 412 -4.64 9.36 27.73
C LYS A 412 -3.30 9.39 28.42
N GLU A 413 -2.32 9.95 27.78
CA GLU A 413 -1.00 10.15 28.37
C GLU A 413 -0.57 11.61 28.29
N ASP A 414 0.47 11.92 29.05
CA ASP A 414 1.07 13.24 29.08
C ASP A 414 1.89 13.44 27.79
N VAL A 415 1.57 14.50 27.07
CA VAL A 415 2.26 14.93 25.84
C VAL A 415 3.01 16.22 26.14
N LEU A 416 4.31 16.21 25.91
CA LEU A 416 5.21 17.33 26.15
C LEU A 416 5.33 18.18 24.88
N ILE A 417 5.18 19.50 25.02
CA ILE A 417 5.33 20.46 23.93
C ILE A 417 6.48 21.38 24.28
N ASP A 418 7.68 21.06 23.84
CA ASP A 418 8.92 21.75 24.22
C ASP A 418 8.89 23.25 23.94
N LYS A 419 8.29 23.64 22.81
CA LYS A 419 8.16 25.05 22.37
C LYS A 419 7.50 25.94 23.43
N TYR A 420 6.50 25.40 24.12
CA TYR A 420 5.72 26.13 25.12
C TYR A 420 6.10 25.74 26.55
N LYS A 421 6.98 24.75 26.73
CA LYS A 421 7.26 24.09 28.02
C LYS A 421 5.99 23.65 28.72
N ASP A 422 5.03 23.21 27.93
CA ASP A 422 3.69 22.84 28.37
C ASP A 422 3.48 21.32 28.28
N LYS A 423 2.51 20.83 29.04
CA LYS A 423 2.16 19.44 29.15
C LYS A 423 0.65 19.29 29.11
N ILE A 424 0.17 18.53 28.14
CA ILE A 424 -1.26 18.27 28.01
C ILE A 424 -1.55 16.78 28.10
N LYS A 425 -2.77 16.42 28.48
CA LYS A 425 -3.24 15.02 28.37
C LYS A 425 -3.97 14.82 27.05
N ALA A 426 -3.50 13.89 26.24
CA ALA A 426 -4.07 13.58 24.96
C ALA A 426 -4.19 12.07 24.72
N VAL A 427 -5.09 11.68 23.83
CA VAL A 427 -5.15 10.30 23.29
C VAL A 427 -4.00 10.12 22.34
N THR A 428 -3.24 9.06 22.54
CA THR A 428 -2.07 8.72 21.74
C THR A 428 -2.08 7.26 21.36
N GLY A 429 -1.29 6.87 20.37
CA GLY A 429 -1.15 5.48 20.01
C GLY A 429 -0.51 5.26 18.65
N TYR A 430 -0.74 4.12 18.06
CA TYR A 430 -0.22 3.79 16.72
C TYR A 430 -1.39 3.61 15.74
N ARG A 431 -1.32 4.33 14.64
CA ARG A 431 -2.30 4.30 13.55
C ARG A 431 -1.67 3.76 12.28
N TYR A 432 -2.46 2.94 11.56
CA TYR A 432 -2.08 2.38 10.27
C TYR A 432 -2.77 3.10 9.11
#